data_9f6b7eb5c7f762e19440cd13b492e35b
#
_entry.id   9f6b7eb5c7f762e19440cd13b492e35b
#
_cell.length_a   1.000
_cell.length_b   1.000
_cell.length_c   1.000
_cell.angle_alpha   90.00
_cell.angle_beta   90.00
_cell.angle_gamma   90.00
#
_symmetry.space_group_name_H-M   'P 1'
#
loop_
_entity.id
_entity.type
_entity.pdbx_description
1 polymer ?
#
loop_
_entity_poly.entity_id
_entity_poly.type
_entity_poly.pdbx_seq_one_letter_code
_entity_poly.pdbx_strand_id
1 'polypeptide(L)'
;ASCLVGSEMCIRDRSVGRVQTPTLAILVKRRKEIEDFKPEEYATVTADFGDYRGMYFREGLEPDTHIPKINDAKALAAQIKNQSATVISAETTRRRDLPPQLYDLTSLQRDANRLLGFTADKTLKLAQSLYETRKALTYPRTDSRYLPPDMIPRVVQTMKVLPESYQALVPGALPDGKLPVSKRTIDETKVTDHHAILPTPKRINLDSLPEDERQLYDMVVRRMLTAFYPACEYDATKVITGVGEHQFRTNGRVVLQNGWRDVPPLANPPKAGRAKKKSADAEEETALPPLSPGDTRTVRAAEVKSDQTKPPAQHNDASLLSAMETAGRESTDEEIARQMKGSGIGTPATRAAIIERLIQVGYAIRKGKTCLLYTSPSPRDKRQS
;
A
#
# COMPACT_ATOMS: atom_id res chain seq x y z
N ALA A 1 10.53 15.46 52.95
CA ALA A 1 11.01 16.30 51.83
C ALA A 1 11.94 15.49 50.90
N SER A 2 11.45 14.46 50.23
CA SER A 2 12.34 13.66 49.39
C SER A 2 11.63 12.98 48.21
N CYS A 3 10.54 13.53 47.68
CA CYS A 3 9.83 12.89 46.56
C CYS A 3 9.52 13.79 45.33
N LEU A 4 10.08 15.00 45.24
CA LEU A 4 9.76 15.92 44.15
C LEU A 4 10.91 16.16 43.16
N VAL A 5 12.12 15.60 43.41
CA VAL A 5 13.30 15.83 42.58
C VAL A 5 13.39 14.90 41.36
N GLY A 6 12.65 13.78 41.34
CA GLY A 6 12.75 12.78 40.27
C GLY A 6 11.96 13.07 38.99
N SER A 7 10.90 13.88 39.06
CA SER A 7 10.01 14.08 37.90
C SER A 7 10.43 15.24 36.99
N GLU A 8 11.05 16.28 37.55
CA GLU A 8 11.51 17.41 36.74
C GLU A 8 12.86 17.16 36.03
N MET A 9 13.77 16.39 36.66
CA MET A 9 15.03 15.99 36.01
C MET A 9 14.80 15.09 34.79
N CYS A 10 13.79 14.20 34.81
CA CYS A 10 13.49 13.35 33.66
C CYS A 10 12.95 14.11 32.43
N ILE A 11 12.42 15.32 32.62
CA ILE A 11 11.90 16.13 31.50
C ILE A 11 13.01 16.94 30.82
N ARG A 12 14.06 17.34 31.59
CA ARG A 12 15.17 18.18 31.06
C ARG A 12 16.19 17.41 30.24
N ASP A 13 16.37 16.12 30.47
CA ASP A 13 17.39 15.29 29.80
C ASP A 13 16.89 14.53 28.57
N ARG A 14 15.65 14.78 28.10
CA ARG A 14 15.13 14.15 26.90
C ARG A 14 15.70 14.82 25.67
N SER A 15 16.57 14.11 24.98
CA SER A 15 17.20 14.54 23.74
C SER A 15 16.15 14.91 22.68
N VAL A 16 16.13 16.19 22.29
CA VAL A 16 15.34 16.70 21.16
C VAL A 16 16.19 16.57 19.92
N GLY A 17 15.79 15.74 18.96
CA GLY A 17 16.51 15.54 17.70
C GLY A 17 15.77 16.16 16.51
N ARG A 18 16.51 16.73 15.56
CA ARG A 18 15.95 17.35 14.34
C ARG A 18 15.00 16.43 13.54
N VAL A 19 15.14 15.12 13.68
CA VAL A 19 14.35 14.12 12.97
C VAL A 19 13.44 13.34 13.92
N GLN A 20 13.85 13.12 15.17
CA GLN A 20 13.08 12.38 16.17
C GLN A 20 11.79 13.12 16.54
N THR A 21 11.89 14.42 16.83
CA THR A 21 10.75 15.24 17.23
C THR A 21 9.65 15.29 16.15
N PRO A 22 9.94 15.60 14.87
CA PRO A 22 8.89 15.56 13.84
C PRO A 22 8.35 14.14 13.58
N THR A 23 9.15 13.09 13.73
CA THR A 23 8.64 11.72 13.63
C THR A 23 7.69 11.39 14.78
N LEU A 24 8.02 11.83 16.01
CA LEU A 24 7.12 11.70 17.16
C LEU A 24 5.82 12.48 16.95
N ALA A 25 5.91 13.68 16.38
CA ALA A 25 4.74 14.51 16.06
C ALA A 25 3.74 13.80 15.11
N ILE A 26 4.23 13.01 14.14
CA ILE A 26 3.38 12.18 13.28
C ILE A 26 2.56 11.17 14.12
N LEU A 27 3.20 10.50 15.08
CA LEU A 27 2.51 9.56 15.97
C LEU A 27 1.50 10.25 16.87
N VAL A 28 1.83 11.44 17.41
CA VAL A 28 0.93 12.25 18.24
C VAL A 28 -0.27 12.71 17.42
N LYS A 29 -0.07 13.23 16.20
CA LYS A 29 -1.14 13.65 15.29
C LYS A 29 -2.10 12.48 15.04
N ARG A 30 -1.57 11.31 14.66
CA ARG A 30 -2.38 10.10 14.39
C ARG A 30 -3.16 9.66 15.61
N ARG A 31 -2.59 9.74 16.80
CA ARG A 31 -3.29 9.42 18.04
C ARG A 31 -4.47 10.37 18.27
N LYS A 32 -4.25 11.69 18.14
CA LYS A 32 -5.34 12.67 18.26
C LYS A 32 -6.44 12.44 17.24
N GLU A 33 -6.10 12.18 15.97
CA GLU A 33 -7.07 11.85 14.92
C GLU A 33 -7.95 10.64 15.29
N ILE A 34 -7.39 9.67 16.03
CA ILE A 34 -8.13 8.49 16.48
C ILE A 34 -8.97 8.79 17.71
N GLU A 35 -8.44 9.55 18.68
CA GLU A 35 -9.12 9.91 19.92
C GLU A 35 -10.30 10.88 19.69
N ASP A 36 -10.11 11.83 18.76
CA ASP A 36 -11.14 12.83 18.41
C ASP A 36 -12.16 12.30 17.39
N PHE A 37 -11.93 11.11 16.83
CA PHE A 37 -12.79 10.53 15.80
C PHE A 37 -14.15 10.16 16.36
N LYS A 38 -15.19 10.65 15.71
CA LYS A 38 -16.59 10.30 16.02
C LYS A 38 -17.11 9.38 14.92
N PRO A 39 -17.45 8.12 15.24
CA PRO A 39 -18.05 7.23 14.25
C PRO A 39 -19.41 7.78 13.78
N GLU A 40 -19.61 7.81 12.48
CA GLU A 40 -20.87 8.17 11.85
C GLU A 40 -21.48 6.93 11.19
N GLU A 41 -22.76 6.71 11.44
CA GLU A 41 -23.51 5.64 10.79
C GLU A 41 -23.89 6.04 9.37
N TYR A 42 -23.79 5.10 8.47
CA TYR A 42 -24.27 5.27 7.09
C TYR A 42 -24.82 3.94 6.56
N ALA A 43 -25.59 4.05 5.50
CA ALA A 43 -26.07 2.88 4.77
C ALA A 43 -25.69 3.00 3.30
N THR A 44 -25.53 1.84 2.65
CA THR A 44 -25.40 1.71 1.19
C THR A 44 -26.54 0.88 0.66
N VAL A 45 -26.99 1.17 -0.56
CA VAL A 45 -28.04 0.43 -1.24
C VAL A 45 -27.46 -0.17 -2.51
N THR A 46 -27.64 -1.49 -2.66
CA THR A 46 -27.25 -2.22 -3.87
C THR A 46 -28.49 -2.80 -4.52
N ALA A 47 -28.76 -2.44 -5.76
CA ALA A 47 -29.84 -2.98 -6.56
C ALA A 47 -29.36 -4.18 -7.37
N ASP A 48 -30.18 -5.23 -7.44
CA ASP A 48 -29.98 -6.43 -8.25
C ASP A 48 -30.88 -6.34 -9.50
N PHE A 49 -30.26 -6.25 -10.66
CA PHE A 49 -30.94 -6.18 -11.95
C PHE A 49 -31.07 -7.55 -12.65
N GLY A 50 -30.63 -8.60 -11.96
CA GLY A 50 -30.69 -9.98 -12.40
C GLY A 50 -29.36 -10.52 -12.93
N ASP A 51 -28.82 -9.91 -13.94
CA ASP A 51 -27.57 -10.28 -14.59
C ASP A 51 -26.38 -9.43 -14.10
N TYR A 52 -26.64 -8.32 -13.41
CA TYR A 52 -25.63 -7.49 -12.75
C TYR A 52 -26.22 -6.76 -11.55
N ARG A 53 -25.33 -6.12 -10.75
CA ARG A 53 -25.70 -5.35 -9.56
C ARG A 53 -25.13 -3.95 -9.66
N GLY A 54 -25.89 -2.96 -9.18
CA GLY A 54 -25.47 -1.57 -9.14
C GLY A 54 -25.55 -1.00 -7.72
N MET A 55 -24.57 -0.19 -7.36
CA MET A 55 -24.55 0.53 -6.11
C MET A 55 -25.15 1.92 -6.30
N TYR A 56 -26.10 2.30 -5.45
CA TYR A 56 -26.67 3.64 -5.43
C TYR A 56 -25.55 4.68 -5.22
N PHE A 57 -25.62 5.75 -5.96
CA PHE A 57 -24.78 6.93 -5.76
C PHE A 57 -25.58 8.20 -6.01
N ARG A 58 -25.16 9.28 -5.38
CA ARG A 58 -25.78 10.60 -5.54
C ARG A 58 -24.69 11.66 -5.47
N GLU A 59 -24.70 12.57 -6.42
CA GLU A 59 -23.87 13.77 -6.37
C GLU A 59 -24.19 14.60 -5.12
N GLY A 60 -23.15 15.13 -4.48
CA GLY A 60 -23.27 15.93 -3.23
C GLY A 60 -23.23 15.11 -1.94
N LEU A 61 -23.15 13.77 -2.01
CA LEU A 61 -22.77 12.93 -0.86
C LEU A 61 -21.26 12.67 -0.88
N GLU A 62 -20.63 12.70 0.27
CA GLU A 62 -19.22 12.30 0.43
C GLU A 62 -19.06 11.26 1.56
N PRO A 63 -18.70 10.02 1.23
CA PRO A 63 -18.65 9.42 -0.12
C PRO A 63 -20.01 9.36 -0.83
N ASP A 64 -20.02 9.49 -2.15
CA ASP A 64 -21.22 9.58 -3.00
C ASP A 64 -22.22 8.40 -2.87
N THR A 65 -21.78 7.29 -2.26
CA THR A 65 -22.56 6.07 -2.01
C THR A 65 -23.11 5.99 -0.58
N HIS A 66 -22.73 6.88 0.33
CA HIS A 66 -23.12 6.83 1.74
C HIS A 66 -24.42 7.60 1.98
N ILE A 67 -25.45 6.90 2.42
CA ILE A 67 -26.71 7.49 2.86
C ILE A 67 -26.67 7.66 4.38
N PRO A 68 -26.75 8.91 4.91
CA PRO A 68 -26.54 9.17 6.34
C PRO A 68 -27.59 8.51 7.26
N LYS A 69 -28.81 8.30 6.75
CA LYS A 69 -29.91 7.72 7.55
C LYS A 69 -30.33 6.36 6.99
N ILE A 70 -30.24 5.33 7.81
CA ILE A 70 -30.62 3.97 7.43
C ILE A 70 -32.10 3.86 6.99
N ASN A 71 -32.97 4.69 7.56
CA ASN A 71 -34.39 4.70 7.19
C ASN A 71 -34.61 5.22 5.76
N ASP A 72 -33.82 6.23 5.33
CA ASP A 72 -33.86 6.73 3.96
C ASP A 72 -33.37 5.66 2.98
N ALA A 73 -32.31 4.91 3.35
CA ALA A 73 -31.82 3.79 2.55
C ALA A 73 -32.85 2.65 2.45
N LYS A 74 -33.57 2.34 3.53
CA LYS A 74 -34.67 1.35 3.52
C LYS A 74 -35.84 1.81 2.69
N ALA A 75 -36.22 3.08 2.79
CA ALA A 75 -37.28 3.66 1.97
C ALA A 75 -36.93 3.61 0.49
N LEU A 76 -35.70 4.02 0.14
CA LEU A 76 -35.18 3.91 -1.23
C LEU A 76 -35.23 2.46 -1.75
N ALA A 77 -34.74 1.49 -0.98
CA ALA A 77 -34.75 0.09 -1.36
C ALA A 77 -36.17 -0.46 -1.58
N ALA A 78 -37.13 -0.06 -0.75
CA ALA A 78 -38.53 -0.43 -0.91
C ALA A 78 -39.16 0.22 -2.16
N GLN A 79 -38.84 1.48 -2.42
CA GLN A 79 -39.34 2.24 -3.57
C GLN A 79 -38.88 1.65 -4.90
N ILE A 80 -37.60 1.26 -5.02
CA ILE A 80 -37.03 0.77 -6.30
C ILE A 80 -37.36 -0.70 -6.59
N LYS A 81 -37.77 -1.47 -5.59
CA LYS A 81 -38.07 -2.89 -5.77
C LYS A 81 -39.20 -3.13 -6.81
N ASN A 82 -38.96 -4.03 -7.73
CA ASN A 82 -39.83 -4.37 -8.85
C ASN A 82 -40.06 -3.20 -9.86
N GLN A 83 -39.33 -2.10 -9.73
CA GLN A 83 -39.38 -1.01 -10.68
C GLN A 83 -38.58 -1.33 -11.95
N SER A 84 -38.99 -0.69 -13.06
CA SER A 84 -38.23 -0.73 -14.30
C SER A 84 -36.93 0.08 -14.15
N ALA A 85 -35.83 -0.48 -14.58
CA ALA A 85 -34.50 0.11 -14.61
C ALA A 85 -34.05 0.27 -16.06
N THR A 86 -33.47 1.41 -16.40
CA THR A 86 -32.96 1.68 -17.75
C THR A 86 -31.47 2.00 -17.69
N VAL A 87 -30.69 1.39 -18.55
CA VAL A 87 -29.27 1.71 -18.71
C VAL A 87 -29.16 3.11 -19.33
N ILE A 88 -28.62 4.06 -18.57
CA ILE A 88 -28.41 5.45 -19.02
C ILE A 88 -27.12 5.54 -19.85
N SER A 89 -26.04 4.94 -19.35
CA SER A 89 -24.75 4.90 -20.06
C SER A 89 -24.01 3.60 -19.78
N ALA A 90 -23.26 3.14 -20.75
CA ALA A 90 -22.33 2.01 -20.65
C ALA A 90 -21.06 2.39 -21.40
N GLU A 91 -20.01 2.73 -20.65
CA GLU A 91 -18.75 3.19 -21.22
C GLU A 91 -17.65 2.21 -20.89
N THR A 92 -16.96 1.72 -21.91
CA THR A 92 -15.79 0.84 -21.76
C THR A 92 -14.55 1.59 -22.17
N THR A 93 -13.58 1.61 -21.27
CA THR A 93 -12.28 2.27 -21.48
C THR A 93 -11.17 1.27 -21.27
N ARG A 94 -10.27 1.17 -22.27
CA ARG A 94 -9.06 0.37 -22.11
C ARG A 94 -8.10 1.05 -21.15
N ARG A 95 -7.68 0.31 -20.14
CA ARG A 95 -6.74 0.78 -19.12
C ARG A 95 -5.52 -0.12 -19.06
N ARG A 96 -4.41 0.48 -18.66
CA ARG A 96 -3.12 -0.18 -18.46
C ARG A 96 -2.68 0.03 -17.02
N ASP A 97 -2.42 -1.08 -16.33
CA ASP A 97 -1.83 -1.07 -15.01
C ASP A 97 -0.34 -1.41 -15.15
N LEU A 98 0.49 -0.39 -14.93
CA LEU A 98 1.92 -0.48 -15.15
C LEU A 98 2.61 -1.33 -14.09
N PRO A 99 3.67 -2.07 -14.42
CA PRO A 99 4.43 -2.83 -13.45
C PRO A 99 5.02 -1.92 -12.36
N PRO A 100 5.16 -2.41 -11.13
CA PRO A 100 5.80 -1.65 -10.07
C PRO A 100 7.28 -1.40 -10.41
N GLN A 101 7.80 -0.25 -9.98
CA GLN A 101 9.22 0.07 -10.12
C GLN A 101 10.10 -0.83 -9.26
N LEU A 102 11.40 -0.86 -9.55
CA LEU A 102 12.40 -1.53 -8.73
C LEU A 102 12.40 -0.99 -7.28
N TYR A 103 13.03 -1.71 -6.39
CA TYR A 103 13.12 -1.28 -4.99
C TYR A 103 14.22 -0.25 -4.76
N ASP A 104 13.86 0.82 -4.05
CA ASP A 104 14.73 1.56 -3.14
C ASP A 104 14.61 0.95 -1.73
N LEU A 105 15.41 1.42 -0.77
CA LEU A 105 15.35 0.91 0.60
C LEU A 105 13.99 1.13 1.25
N THR A 106 13.40 2.33 1.09
CA THR A 106 12.12 2.67 1.73
C THR A 106 10.98 1.78 1.22
N SER A 107 10.88 1.57 -0.09
CA SER A 107 9.85 0.70 -0.67
C SER A 107 10.06 -0.77 -0.31
N LEU A 108 11.32 -1.24 -0.23
CA LEU A 108 11.63 -2.59 0.23
C LEU A 108 11.18 -2.78 1.70
N GLN A 109 11.50 -1.83 2.58
CA GLN A 109 11.09 -1.87 3.99
C GLN A 109 9.56 -1.86 4.14
N ARG A 110 8.86 -1.03 3.36
CA ARG A 110 7.39 -0.95 3.37
C ARG A 110 6.74 -2.26 2.94
N ASP A 111 7.22 -2.84 1.86
CA ASP A 111 6.66 -4.09 1.34
C ASP A 111 7.04 -5.28 2.25
N ALA A 112 8.25 -5.34 2.81
CA ALA A 112 8.64 -6.35 3.78
C ALA A 112 7.80 -6.27 5.06
N ASN A 113 7.49 -5.06 5.56
CA ASN A 113 6.60 -4.90 6.70
C ASN A 113 5.17 -5.35 6.38
N ARG A 114 4.65 -4.98 5.22
CA ARG A 114 3.30 -5.32 4.80
C ARG A 114 3.13 -6.82 4.56
N LEU A 115 4.05 -7.43 3.80
CA LEU A 115 3.96 -8.82 3.34
C LEU A 115 4.50 -9.81 4.37
N LEU A 116 5.68 -9.55 4.95
CA LEU A 116 6.39 -10.46 5.83
C LEU A 116 6.26 -10.08 7.33
N GLY A 117 5.81 -8.86 7.63
CA GLY A 117 5.73 -8.36 9.00
C GLY A 117 7.09 -7.97 9.59
N PHE A 118 8.11 -7.81 8.75
CA PHE A 118 9.43 -7.39 9.19
C PHE A 118 9.42 -5.92 9.59
N THR A 119 10.18 -5.56 10.62
CA THR A 119 10.41 -4.16 10.96
C THR A 119 11.33 -3.52 9.92
N ALA A 120 11.31 -2.20 9.83
CA ALA A 120 12.21 -1.47 8.95
C ALA A 120 13.69 -1.75 9.24
N ASP A 121 14.06 -1.84 10.52
CA ASP A 121 15.41 -2.17 10.97
C ASP A 121 15.81 -3.61 10.61
N LYS A 122 14.92 -4.58 10.89
CA LYS A 122 15.14 -6.00 10.49
C LYS A 122 15.36 -6.11 9.00
N THR A 123 14.53 -5.44 8.19
CA THR A 123 14.66 -5.46 6.72
C THR A 123 16.01 -4.91 6.27
N LEU A 124 16.45 -3.81 6.86
CA LEU A 124 17.76 -3.22 6.53
C LEU A 124 18.90 -4.17 6.90
N LYS A 125 18.88 -4.76 8.10
CA LYS A 125 19.90 -5.72 8.55
C LYS A 125 19.99 -6.94 7.65
N LEU A 126 18.84 -7.50 7.24
CA LEU A 126 18.79 -8.64 6.32
C LEU A 126 19.31 -8.24 4.92
N ALA A 127 18.91 -7.07 4.41
CA ALA A 127 19.41 -6.59 3.12
C ALA A 127 20.93 -6.32 3.14
N GLN A 128 21.47 -5.82 4.27
CA GLN A 128 22.90 -5.67 4.45
C GLN A 128 23.63 -7.02 4.51
N SER A 129 23.10 -8.01 5.22
CA SER A 129 23.64 -9.37 5.24
C SER A 129 23.66 -9.98 3.83
N LEU A 130 22.58 -9.86 3.08
CA LEU A 130 22.49 -10.32 1.68
C LEU A 130 23.51 -9.60 0.77
N TYR A 131 23.80 -8.33 1.03
CA TYR A 131 24.81 -7.57 0.30
C TYR A 131 26.24 -7.90 0.75
N GLU A 132 26.54 -7.78 2.05
CA GLU A 132 27.91 -7.84 2.59
C GLU A 132 28.42 -9.27 2.71
N THR A 133 27.59 -10.17 3.24
CA THR A 133 27.99 -11.56 3.55
C THR A 133 27.69 -12.49 2.40
N ARG A 134 26.46 -12.47 1.89
CA ARG A 134 26.00 -13.37 0.85
C ARG A 134 26.41 -12.92 -0.55
N LYS A 135 26.69 -11.62 -0.75
CA LYS A 135 26.91 -11.02 -2.08
C LYS A 135 25.77 -11.30 -3.05
N ALA A 136 24.54 -11.42 -2.53
CA ALA A 136 23.35 -11.79 -3.26
C ALA A 136 22.54 -10.60 -3.76
N LEU A 137 22.68 -9.45 -3.12
CA LEU A 137 22.03 -8.19 -3.50
C LEU A 137 23.06 -7.10 -3.80
N THR A 138 22.63 -6.06 -4.51
CA THR A 138 23.36 -4.80 -4.66
C THR A 138 23.25 -3.96 -3.38
N TYR A 139 23.95 -2.85 -3.30
CA TYR A 139 23.98 -1.99 -2.11
C TYR A 139 22.59 -1.55 -1.70
N PRO A 140 22.14 -1.83 -0.45
CA PRO A 140 20.74 -1.67 -0.08
C PRO A 140 20.35 -0.25 0.36
N ARG A 141 21.33 0.62 0.71
CA ARG A 141 21.02 1.97 1.19
C ARG A 141 20.93 2.97 0.04
N THR A 142 19.95 2.78 -0.80
CA THR A 142 19.66 3.64 -1.96
C THR A 142 18.27 4.22 -1.88
N ASP A 143 18.08 5.42 -2.41
CA ASP A 143 16.81 6.10 -2.62
C ASP A 143 16.34 6.02 -4.09
N SER A 144 17.20 5.49 -4.98
CA SER A 144 16.87 5.32 -6.37
C SER A 144 16.10 4.04 -6.66
N ARG A 145 15.12 4.13 -7.54
CA ARG A 145 14.35 3.03 -8.13
C ARG A 145 14.71 2.79 -9.59
N TYR A 146 15.80 3.38 -10.05
CA TYR A 146 16.22 3.39 -11.43
C TYR A 146 17.59 2.76 -11.59
N LEU A 147 17.89 2.39 -12.83
CA LEU A 147 19.18 1.86 -13.23
C LEU A 147 19.80 2.75 -14.32
N PRO A 148 21.12 2.91 -14.34
CA PRO A 148 21.80 3.49 -15.47
C PRO A 148 21.88 2.47 -16.64
N PRO A 149 22.06 2.91 -17.89
CA PRO A 149 22.06 2.04 -19.06
C PRO A 149 23.14 0.95 -19.07
N ASP A 150 24.27 1.19 -18.43
CA ASP A 150 25.40 0.25 -18.30
C ASP A 150 25.05 -0.98 -17.45
N MET A 151 23.98 -0.90 -16.63
CA MET A 151 23.48 -2.03 -15.86
C MET A 151 22.67 -3.04 -16.67
N ILE A 152 22.22 -2.71 -17.90
CA ILE A 152 21.40 -3.61 -18.74
C ILE A 152 22.05 -4.99 -18.92
N PRO A 153 23.33 -5.12 -19.34
CA PRO A 153 23.96 -6.43 -19.50
C PRO A 153 24.03 -7.23 -18.20
N ARG A 154 24.24 -6.52 -17.08
CA ARG A 154 24.30 -7.16 -15.75
C ARG A 154 22.95 -7.69 -15.30
N VAL A 155 21.86 -6.96 -15.56
CA VAL A 155 20.49 -7.43 -15.27
C VAL A 155 20.16 -8.67 -16.09
N VAL A 156 20.47 -8.66 -17.38
CA VAL A 156 20.29 -9.83 -18.26
C VAL A 156 21.08 -11.03 -17.73
N GLN A 157 22.35 -10.82 -17.38
CA GLN A 157 23.18 -11.89 -16.80
C GLN A 157 22.58 -12.41 -15.48
N THR A 158 22.10 -11.51 -14.60
CA THR A 158 21.46 -11.89 -13.34
C THR A 158 20.25 -12.78 -13.59
N MET A 159 19.35 -12.39 -14.52
CA MET A 159 18.16 -13.18 -14.84
C MET A 159 18.51 -14.60 -15.33
N LYS A 160 19.58 -14.76 -16.11
CA LYS A 160 20.02 -16.06 -16.63
C LYS A 160 20.57 -17.01 -15.56
N VAL A 161 21.06 -16.49 -14.42
CA VAL A 161 21.66 -17.27 -13.35
C VAL A 161 20.79 -17.39 -12.11
N LEU A 162 19.57 -16.85 -12.15
CA LEU A 162 18.61 -17.01 -11.05
C LEU A 162 18.39 -18.50 -10.72
N PRO A 163 18.09 -18.83 -9.46
CA PRO A 163 17.69 -20.18 -9.05
C PRO A 163 16.57 -20.76 -9.92
N GLU A 164 16.57 -22.08 -10.07
CA GLU A 164 15.62 -22.85 -10.91
C GLU A 164 14.16 -22.43 -10.69
N SER A 165 13.78 -22.18 -9.43
CA SER A 165 12.43 -21.79 -9.06
C SER A 165 11.92 -20.50 -9.70
N TYR A 166 12.81 -19.67 -10.25
CA TYR A 166 12.44 -18.44 -10.95
C TYR A 166 12.57 -18.52 -12.47
N GLN A 167 13.19 -19.56 -13.01
CA GLN A 167 13.52 -19.65 -14.44
C GLN A 167 12.27 -19.62 -15.33
N ALA A 168 11.15 -20.19 -14.86
CA ALA A 168 9.88 -20.13 -15.59
C ALA A 168 9.32 -18.70 -15.77
N LEU A 169 9.75 -17.75 -14.93
CA LEU A 169 9.32 -16.35 -14.98
C LEU A 169 10.23 -15.47 -15.85
N VAL A 170 11.45 -15.92 -16.13
CA VAL A 170 12.44 -15.13 -16.87
C VAL A 170 11.98 -14.76 -18.28
N PRO A 171 11.35 -15.66 -19.09
CA PRO A 171 10.92 -15.31 -20.45
C PRO A 171 9.95 -14.11 -20.49
N GLY A 172 9.08 -13.94 -19.50
CA GLY A 172 8.17 -12.79 -19.44
C GLY A 172 8.87 -11.47 -19.13
N ALA A 173 9.98 -11.50 -18.38
CA ALA A 173 10.80 -10.32 -18.07
C ALA A 173 11.88 -10.05 -19.14
N LEU A 174 12.24 -11.06 -19.92
CA LEU A 174 13.33 -11.02 -20.89
C LEU A 174 12.86 -11.61 -22.24
N PRO A 175 11.84 -11.04 -22.89
CA PRO A 175 11.34 -11.55 -24.16
C PRO A 175 12.44 -11.55 -25.21
N ASP A 176 12.56 -12.65 -25.96
CA ASP A 176 13.60 -12.86 -26.99
C ASP A 176 15.03 -12.61 -26.50
N GLY A 177 15.26 -12.79 -25.19
CA GLY A 177 16.57 -12.57 -24.57
C GLY A 177 16.96 -11.09 -24.43
N LYS A 178 16.04 -10.16 -24.70
CA LYS A 178 16.27 -8.71 -24.62
C LYS A 178 15.51 -8.11 -23.44
N LEU A 179 16.17 -7.23 -22.68
CA LEU A 179 15.55 -6.51 -21.59
C LEU A 179 14.65 -5.39 -22.12
N PRO A 180 13.37 -5.32 -21.75
CA PRO A 180 12.51 -4.20 -22.09
C PRO A 180 13.01 -2.91 -21.42
N VAL A 181 13.45 -1.92 -22.24
CA VAL A 181 13.98 -0.65 -21.73
C VAL A 181 12.87 0.39 -21.73
N SER A 182 12.65 1.01 -20.57
CA SER A 182 11.73 2.14 -20.42
C SER A 182 12.31 3.17 -19.45
N LYS A 183 11.90 4.44 -19.61
CA LYS A 183 12.26 5.50 -18.64
C LYS A 183 11.72 5.27 -17.22
N ARG A 184 10.92 4.24 -17.01
CA ARG A 184 10.44 3.83 -15.67
C ARG A 184 11.45 2.98 -14.92
N THR A 185 12.34 2.31 -15.62
CA THR A 185 13.35 1.39 -15.06
C THR A 185 14.77 1.84 -15.34
N ILE A 186 15.03 2.34 -16.56
CA ILE A 186 16.35 2.79 -17.00
C ILE A 186 16.31 4.30 -17.21
N ASP A 187 16.88 5.04 -16.27
CA ASP A 187 16.94 6.51 -16.32
C ASP A 187 18.10 7.00 -15.45
N GLU A 188 19.24 7.26 -16.08
CA GLU A 188 20.47 7.69 -15.41
C GLU A 188 20.28 9.00 -14.65
N THR A 189 19.43 9.90 -15.13
CA THR A 189 19.20 11.20 -14.49
C THR A 189 18.51 11.10 -13.13
N LYS A 190 17.93 9.94 -12.80
CA LYS A 190 17.26 9.62 -11.55
C LYS A 190 18.03 8.63 -10.68
N VAL A 191 19.23 8.26 -11.11
CA VAL A 191 20.16 7.51 -10.25
C VAL A 191 20.97 8.54 -9.49
N THR A 192 20.94 8.43 -8.16
CA THR A 192 21.73 9.25 -7.25
C THR A 192 23.10 8.60 -7.03
N ASP A 193 23.55 8.46 -5.82
CA ASP A 193 24.84 7.79 -5.50
C ASP A 193 24.82 6.29 -5.84
N HIS A 194 23.66 5.65 -5.76
CA HIS A 194 23.47 4.24 -6.00
C HIS A 194 22.20 3.97 -6.80
N HIS A 195 22.24 2.94 -7.66
CA HIS A 195 21.06 2.47 -8.38
C HIS A 195 20.12 1.63 -7.49
N ALA A 196 18.97 1.24 -8.03
CA ALA A 196 17.98 0.40 -7.37
C ALA A 196 18.56 -0.92 -6.82
N ILE A 197 17.90 -1.47 -5.80
CA ILE A 197 18.26 -2.75 -5.19
C ILE A 197 17.89 -3.90 -6.13
N LEU A 198 18.88 -4.72 -6.48
CA LEU A 198 18.77 -5.85 -7.39
C LEU A 198 19.47 -7.09 -6.83
N PRO A 199 19.07 -8.31 -7.28
CA PRO A 199 19.93 -9.48 -7.15
C PRO A 199 21.21 -9.30 -7.95
N THR A 200 22.29 -9.93 -7.51
CA THR A 200 23.57 -9.97 -8.25
C THR A 200 23.63 -11.17 -9.20
N PRO A 201 24.53 -11.17 -10.20
CA PRO A 201 24.73 -12.33 -11.09
C PRO A 201 25.44 -13.50 -10.42
N LYS A 202 25.47 -13.56 -9.09
CA LYS A 202 25.97 -14.70 -8.31
C LYS A 202 24.91 -15.78 -8.24
N ARG A 203 25.28 -17.02 -8.49
CA ARG A 203 24.41 -18.17 -8.25
C ARG A 203 24.19 -18.33 -6.74
N ILE A 204 22.95 -18.28 -6.31
CA ILE A 204 22.56 -18.40 -4.92
C ILE A 204 21.86 -19.74 -4.71
N ASN A 205 22.37 -20.52 -3.74
CA ASN A 205 21.64 -21.67 -3.22
C ASN A 205 20.65 -21.19 -2.16
N LEU A 206 19.34 -21.25 -2.47
CA LEU A 206 18.27 -20.78 -1.59
C LEU A 206 18.20 -21.56 -0.27
N ASP A 207 18.57 -22.85 -0.28
CA ASP A 207 18.54 -23.70 0.92
C ASP A 207 19.64 -23.33 1.92
N SER A 208 20.69 -22.65 1.45
CA SER A 208 21.77 -22.15 2.32
C SER A 208 21.44 -20.83 3.01
N LEU A 209 20.34 -20.19 2.64
CA LEU A 209 19.91 -18.93 3.24
C LEU A 209 19.00 -19.19 4.45
N PRO A 210 19.19 -18.49 5.57
CA PRO A 210 18.19 -18.41 6.63
C PRO A 210 16.83 -17.97 6.06
N GLU A 211 15.75 -18.46 6.65
CA GLU A 211 14.38 -18.23 6.15
C GLU A 211 14.07 -16.74 5.90
N ASP A 212 14.41 -15.87 6.84
CA ASP A 212 14.15 -14.43 6.70
C ASP A 212 14.95 -13.80 5.54
N GLU A 213 16.23 -14.21 5.36
CA GLU A 213 17.06 -13.77 4.23
C GLU A 213 16.49 -14.28 2.90
N ARG A 214 16.04 -15.53 2.88
CA ARG A 214 15.43 -16.15 1.71
C ARG A 214 14.15 -15.43 1.30
N GLN A 215 13.27 -15.12 2.25
CA GLN A 215 12.03 -14.38 1.98
C GLN A 215 12.31 -12.97 1.44
N LEU A 216 13.28 -12.26 2.00
CA LEU A 216 13.67 -10.94 1.51
C LEU A 216 14.31 -11.02 0.11
N TYR A 217 15.14 -11.99 -0.14
CA TYR A 217 15.74 -12.24 -1.45
C TYR A 217 14.66 -12.55 -2.51
N ASP A 218 13.67 -13.42 -2.18
CA ASP A 218 12.53 -13.73 -3.03
C ASP A 218 11.74 -12.47 -3.40
N MET A 219 11.50 -11.57 -2.42
CA MET A 219 10.86 -10.28 -2.70
C MET A 219 11.62 -9.46 -3.74
N VAL A 220 12.94 -9.36 -3.60
CA VAL A 220 13.76 -8.54 -4.51
C VAL A 220 13.82 -9.15 -5.89
N VAL A 221 13.98 -10.49 -6.00
CA VAL A 221 13.98 -11.21 -7.29
C VAL A 221 12.64 -11.00 -8.01
N ARG A 222 11.52 -11.25 -7.33
CA ARG A 222 10.18 -11.07 -7.92
C ARG A 222 9.93 -9.63 -8.35
N ARG A 223 10.37 -8.65 -7.55
CA ARG A 223 10.26 -7.25 -7.92
C ARG A 223 11.07 -6.90 -9.16
N MET A 224 12.30 -7.42 -9.27
CA MET A 224 13.12 -7.23 -10.47
C MET A 224 12.42 -7.83 -11.70
N LEU A 225 11.97 -9.09 -11.62
CA LEU A 225 11.26 -9.71 -12.73
C LEU A 225 10.02 -8.91 -13.10
N THR A 226 9.16 -8.63 -12.13
CA THR A 226 7.90 -7.88 -12.32
C THR A 226 8.12 -6.52 -13.00
N ALA A 227 9.19 -5.80 -12.65
CA ALA A 227 9.47 -4.46 -13.18
C ALA A 227 9.75 -4.44 -14.69
N PHE A 228 10.15 -5.59 -15.26
CA PHE A 228 10.43 -5.75 -16.68
C PHE A 228 9.35 -6.52 -17.44
N TYR A 229 8.28 -6.92 -16.77
CA TYR A 229 7.11 -7.50 -17.44
C TYR A 229 6.28 -6.40 -18.15
N PRO A 230 5.47 -6.78 -19.15
CA PRO A 230 4.52 -5.86 -19.76
C PRO A 230 3.46 -5.39 -18.76
N ALA A 231 2.78 -4.30 -19.09
CA ALA A 231 1.65 -3.81 -18.31
C ALA A 231 0.50 -4.84 -18.30
N CYS A 232 -0.28 -4.86 -17.22
CA CYS A 232 -1.58 -5.52 -17.23
C CYS A 232 -2.56 -4.64 -18.02
N GLU A 233 -3.18 -5.19 -19.06
CA GLU A 233 -4.18 -4.48 -19.87
C GLU A 233 -5.56 -5.04 -19.58
N TYR A 234 -6.51 -4.15 -19.36
CA TYR A 234 -7.88 -4.53 -19.08
C TYR A 234 -8.88 -3.51 -19.59
N ASP A 235 -10.07 -3.98 -19.91
CA ASP A 235 -11.21 -3.13 -20.22
C ASP A 235 -11.98 -2.86 -18.92
N ALA A 236 -12.11 -1.57 -18.58
CA ALA A 236 -12.91 -1.09 -17.44
C ALA A 236 -14.23 -0.56 -17.99
N THR A 237 -15.33 -1.20 -17.61
CA THR A 237 -16.67 -0.80 -18.02
C THR A 237 -17.38 -0.13 -16.85
N LYS A 238 -17.88 1.08 -17.06
CA LYS A 238 -18.73 1.80 -16.12
C LYS A 238 -20.12 1.89 -16.68
N VAL A 239 -21.09 1.33 -15.96
CA VAL A 239 -22.50 1.36 -16.32
C VAL A 239 -23.26 2.22 -15.32
N ILE A 240 -24.07 3.15 -15.82
CA ILE A 240 -25.03 3.90 -15.02
C ILE A 240 -26.42 3.43 -15.38
N THR A 241 -27.16 2.97 -14.37
CA THR A 241 -28.53 2.48 -14.51
C THR A 241 -29.46 3.39 -13.71
N GLY A 242 -30.51 3.90 -14.34
CA GLY A 242 -31.55 4.72 -13.72
C GLY A 242 -32.74 3.87 -13.28
N VAL A 243 -33.27 4.16 -12.09
CA VAL A 243 -34.54 3.61 -11.57
C VAL A 243 -35.36 4.77 -11.04
N GLY A 244 -36.30 5.26 -11.80
CA GLY A 244 -36.97 6.53 -11.51
C GLY A 244 -35.97 7.69 -11.47
N GLU A 245 -35.93 8.41 -10.36
CA GLU A 245 -34.98 9.53 -10.14
C GLU A 245 -33.63 9.07 -9.57
N HIS A 246 -33.47 7.78 -9.30
CA HIS A 246 -32.30 7.22 -8.64
C HIS A 246 -31.32 6.62 -9.63
N GLN A 247 -30.02 6.80 -9.37
CA GLN A 247 -28.95 6.27 -10.21
C GLN A 247 -28.10 5.25 -9.46
N PHE A 248 -27.71 4.22 -10.21
CA PHE A 248 -26.89 3.10 -9.72
C PHE A 248 -25.68 2.94 -10.62
N ARG A 249 -24.50 2.81 -10.00
CA ARG A 249 -23.23 2.62 -10.69
C ARG A 249 -22.78 1.18 -10.56
N THR A 250 -22.42 0.59 -11.69
CA THR A 250 -21.80 -0.73 -11.78
C THR A 250 -20.46 -0.59 -12.47
N ASN A 251 -19.43 -1.19 -11.88
CA ASN A 251 -18.10 -1.25 -12.47
C ASN A 251 -17.81 -2.69 -12.87
N GLY A 252 -17.41 -2.88 -14.13
CA GLY A 252 -16.93 -4.15 -14.67
C GLY A 252 -15.46 -4.07 -15.00
N ARG A 253 -14.79 -5.22 -14.97
CA ARG A 253 -13.39 -5.35 -15.36
C ARG A 253 -13.17 -6.68 -16.08
N VAL A 254 -12.60 -6.60 -17.27
CA VAL A 254 -12.18 -7.77 -18.06
C VAL A 254 -10.70 -7.65 -18.34
N VAL A 255 -9.90 -8.57 -17.82
CA VAL A 255 -8.45 -8.59 -18.06
C VAL A 255 -8.19 -9.19 -19.45
N LEU A 256 -7.46 -8.46 -20.28
CA LEU A 256 -7.07 -8.86 -21.64
C LEU A 256 -5.67 -9.46 -21.63
N GLN A 257 -4.77 -8.91 -20.83
CA GLN A 257 -3.39 -9.37 -20.65
C GLN A 257 -2.98 -9.17 -19.20
N ASN A 258 -2.62 -10.25 -18.52
CA ASN A 258 -2.17 -10.20 -17.12
C ASN A 258 -0.87 -9.40 -16.95
N GLY A 259 0.04 -9.53 -17.92
CA GLY A 259 1.32 -8.87 -17.87
C GLY A 259 2.10 -9.18 -16.58
N TRP A 260 2.53 -8.15 -15.84
CA TRP A 260 3.30 -8.32 -14.61
C TRP A 260 2.57 -9.09 -13.50
N ARG A 261 1.26 -9.24 -13.59
CA ARG A 261 0.47 -10.02 -12.60
C ARG A 261 0.64 -11.53 -12.75
N ASP A 262 1.28 -12.00 -13.83
CA ASP A 262 1.67 -13.40 -13.99
C ASP A 262 2.82 -13.80 -13.06
N VAL A 263 3.56 -12.83 -12.50
CA VAL A 263 4.54 -13.11 -11.46
C VAL A 263 3.81 -13.39 -10.15
N PRO A 264 3.83 -14.63 -9.65
CA PRO A 264 3.07 -14.99 -8.46
C PRO A 264 3.52 -14.18 -7.23
N PRO A 265 2.63 -13.86 -6.29
CA PRO A 265 3.03 -13.27 -5.02
C PRO A 265 3.95 -14.23 -4.24
N LEU A 266 4.55 -13.75 -3.15
CA LEU A 266 5.40 -14.56 -2.26
C LEU A 266 4.75 -15.90 -1.91
N ALA A 267 5.49 -16.99 -1.99
CA ALA A 267 4.99 -18.35 -1.86
C ALA A 267 4.37 -18.66 -0.47
N ASN A 268 4.80 -17.97 0.59
CA ASN A 268 4.28 -18.12 1.95
C ASN A 268 4.27 -16.76 2.66
N PRO A 269 3.30 -15.90 2.39
CA PRO A 269 3.12 -14.77 3.30
C PRO A 269 2.79 -15.37 4.69
N PRO A 270 3.47 -14.93 5.77
CA PRO A 270 3.11 -15.37 7.10
C PRO A 270 1.61 -15.20 7.27
N LYS A 271 0.92 -16.20 7.84
CA LYS A 271 -0.52 -16.15 8.08
C LYS A 271 -0.81 -14.92 8.93
N ALA A 272 -0.95 -13.78 8.28
CA ALA A 272 -1.46 -12.58 8.90
C ALA A 272 -2.88 -12.94 9.32
N GLY A 273 -3.05 -13.10 10.61
CA GLY A 273 -4.34 -13.43 11.18
C GLY A 273 -5.40 -12.47 10.65
N ARG A 274 -6.47 -13.06 10.16
CA ARG A 274 -7.72 -12.46 9.69
C ARG A 274 -7.75 -11.84 8.30
N ALA A 275 -8.67 -12.44 7.57
CA ALA A 275 -9.50 -11.86 6.50
C ALA A 275 -8.72 -11.03 5.48
N LYS A 276 -8.63 -11.57 4.28
CA LYS A 276 -8.57 -10.78 3.06
C LYS A 276 -9.58 -9.63 3.19
N LYS A 277 -9.16 -8.49 3.78
CA LYS A 277 -9.74 -7.23 3.35
C LYS A 277 -9.35 -7.17 1.87
N LYS A 278 -10.33 -7.36 1.00
CA LYS A 278 -10.22 -7.01 -0.41
C LYS A 278 -9.58 -5.63 -0.40
N SER A 279 -8.33 -5.53 -0.85
CA SER A 279 -7.78 -4.23 -1.19
C SER A 279 -8.76 -3.66 -2.21
N ALA A 280 -9.07 -2.39 -2.13
CA ALA A 280 -9.93 -1.72 -3.10
C ALA A 280 -9.44 -1.91 -4.55
N ASP A 281 -8.19 -2.34 -4.72
CA ASP A 281 -7.53 -2.64 -5.99
C ASP A 281 -7.67 -4.10 -6.47
N ALA A 282 -8.21 -5.01 -5.63
CA ALA A 282 -8.64 -6.32 -6.09
C ALA A 282 -10.11 -6.24 -6.53
N GLU A 283 -10.37 -5.43 -7.54
CA GLU A 283 -11.59 -5.57 -8.33
C GLU A 283 -11.54 -6.99 -8.92
N GLU A 284 -12.40 -7.87 -8.37
CA GLU A 284 -12.62 -9.18 -8.97
C GLU A 284 -12.97 -8.95 -10.45
N GLU A 285 -12.45 -9.81 -11.33
CA GLU A 285 -12.89 -9.84 -12.71
C GLU A 285 -14.43 -10.01 -12.71
N THR A 286 -15.12 -8.91 -12.92
CA THR A 286 -16.56 -8.89 -13.02
C THR A 286 -16.87 -8.60 -14.48
N ALA A 287 -16.93 -9.66 -15.27
CA ALA A 287 -17.45 -9.56 -16.64
C ALA A 287 -18.93 -9.14 -16.52
N LEU A 288 -19.25 -7.98 -17.06
CA LEU A 288 -20.63 -7.54 -17.21
C LEU A 288 -21.20 -8.14 -18.49
N PRO A 289 -22.51 -8.42 -18.53
CA PRO A 289 -23.18 -8.74 -19.79
C PRO A 289 -23.04 -7.56 -20.76
N PRO A 290 -23.20 -7.78 -22.07
CA PRO A 290 -23.25 -6.67 -23.02
C PRO A 290 -24.45 -5.79 -22.69
N LEU A 291 -24.18 -4.52 -22.34
CA LEU A 291 -25.18 -3.53 -21.97
C LEU A 291 -25.07 -2.32 -22.89
N SER A 292 -26.20 -1.85 -23.38
CA SER A 292 -26.29 -0.66 -24.22
C SER A 292 -27.22 0.38 -23.59
N PRO A 293 -26.97 1.69 -23.81
CA PRO A 293 -27.90 2.71 -23.40
C PRO A 293 -29.31 2.44 -23.95
N GLY A 294 -30.33 2.52 -23.08
CA GLY A 294 -31.71 2.18 -23.40
C GLY A 294 -32.12 0.76 -23.02
N ASP A 295 -31.19 -0.15 -22.72
CA ASP A 295 -31.54 -1.49 -22.23
C ASP A 295 -32.35 -1.41 -20.96
N THR A 296 -33.42 -2.20 -20.87
CA THR A 296 -34.28 -2.23 -19.69
C THR A 296 -34.08 -3.50 -18.87
N ARG A 297 -34.20 -3.38 -17.58
CA ARG A 297 -34.17 -4.47 -16.59
C ARG A 297 -35.24 -4.20 -15.54
N THR A 298 -35.50 -5.19 -14.71
CA THR A 298 -36.36 -5.04 -13.53
C THR A 298 -35.51 -5.22 -12.29
N VAL A 299 -35.67 -4.35 -11.30
CA VAL A 299 -35.00 -4.48 -9.99
C VAL A 299 -35.60 -5.69 -9.26
N ARG A 300 -34.88 -6.81 -9.21
CA ARG A 300 -35.32 -8.05 -8.54
C ARG A 300 -35.24 -7.92 -7.02
N ALA A 301 -34.18 -7.31 -6.53
CA ALA A 301 -33.95 -7.09 -5.11
C ALA A 301 -33.18 -5.81 -4.87
N ALA A 302 -33.33 -5.25 -3.68
CA ALA A 302 -32.51 -4.15 -3.19
C ALA A 302 -31.98 -4.48 -1.80
N GLU A 303 -30.67 -4.51 -1.66
CA GLU A 303 -29.98 -4.84 -0.42
C GLU A 303 -29.52 -3.54 0.26
N VAL A 304 -29.88 -3.38 1.54
CA VAL A 304 -29.43 -2.27 2.39
C VAL A 304 -28.36 -2.81 3.35
N LYS A 305 -27.18 -2.24 3.28
CA LYS A 305 -26.09 -2.54 4.22
C LYS A 305 -25.78 -1.32 5.06
N SER A 306 -25.90 -1.44 6.38
CA SER A 306 -25.44 -0.41 7.33
C SER A 306 -24.00 -0.70 7.78
N ASP A 307 -23.21 0.34 7.91
CA ASP A 307 -21.84 0.30 8.46
C ASP A 307 -21.59 1.63 9.20
N GLN A 308 -20.46 1.72 9.85
CA GLN A 308 -20.01 2.93 10.52
C GLN A 308 -18.64 3.33 9.96
N THR A 309 -18.40 4.63 9.88
CA THR A 309 -17.07 5.16 9.58
C THR A 309 -16.10 4.70 10.67
N LYS A 310 -14.83 4.47 10.27
CA LYS A 310 -13.80 3.95 11.16
C LYS A 310 -12.68 4.98 11.30
N PRO A 311 -12.10 5.12 12.50
CA PRO A 311 -10.96 5.99 12.67
C PRO A 311 -9.80 5.55 11.77
N PRO A 312 -8.90 6.47 11.41
CA PRO A 312 -7.70 6.13 10.67
C PRO A 312 -6.91 5.07 11.43
N ALA A 313 -6.32 4.13 10.68
CA ALA A 313 -5.52 3.08 11.29
C ALA A 313 -4.27 3.66 11.96
N GLN A 314 -3.86 3.06 13.07
CA GLN A 314 -2.60 3.42 13.72
C GLN A 314 -1.42 3.13 12.80
N HIS A 315 -0.33 3.88 12.95
CA HIS A 315 0.85 3.67 12.15
C HIS A 315 1.50 2.30 12.43
N ASN A 316 1.92 1.64 11.36
CA ASN A 316 2.93 0.58 11.38
C ASN A 316 4.22 1.12 10.76
N ASP A 317 5.30 0.33 10.76
CA ASP A 317 6.58 0.76 10.19
C ASP A 317 6.40 1.25 8.73
N ALA A 318 5.61 0.53 7.92
CA ALA A 318 5.38 0.90 6.52
C ALA A 318 4.68 2.25 6.37
N SER A 319 3.60 2.49 7.11
CA SER A 319 2.85 3.75 7.03
C SER A 319 3.61 4.91 7.69
N LEU A 320 4.41 4.64 8.73
CA LEU A 320 5.25 5.65 9.36
C LEU A 320 6.40 6.07 8.44
N LEU A 321 7.07 5.12 7.78
CA LEU A 321 8.07 5.42 6.75
C LEU A 321 7.48 6.26 5.61
N SER A 322 6.25 5.94 5.16
CA SER A 322 5.55 6.74 4.14
C SER A 322 5.27 8.16 4.64
N ALA A 323 4.79 8.31 5.87
CA ALA A 323 4.52 9.62 6.44
C ALA A 323 5.80 10.44 6.61
N MET A 324 6.93 9.80 7.00
CA MET A 324 8.24 10.47 7.06
C MET A 324 8.73 10.90 5.66
N GLU A 325 8.52 10.07 4.64
CA GLU A 325 8.91 10.36 3.25
C GLU A 325 8.10 11.53 2.65
N THR A 326 6.81 11.60 2.97
CA THR A 326 5.91 12.63 2.45
C THR A 326 5.75 13.83 3.37
N ALA A 327 6.40 13.84 4.52
CA ALA A 327 6.37 14.96 5.45
C ALA A 327 6.82 16.25 4.74
N GLY A 328 6.10 17.34 5.02
CA GLY A 328 6.30 18.62 4.35
C GLY A 328 5.35 18.87 3.16
N ARG A 329 4.77 17.84 2.55
CA ARG A 329 3.72 18.05 1.53
C ARG A 329 2.41 18.56 2.13
N GLU A 330 2.17 18.26 3.40
CA GLU A 330 1.00 18.70 4.17
C GLU A 330 1.25 19.97 4.97
N SER A 331 2.42 20.59 4.86
CA SER A 331 2.72 21.84 5.55
C SER A 331 1.93 22.99 4.93
N THR A 332 1.25 23.75 5.77
CA THR A 332 0.58 25.01 5.38
C THR A 332 1.58 26.14 5.14
N ASP A 333 2.83 25.96 5.54
CA ASP A 333 3.93 26.89 5.28
C ASP A 333 4.61 26.49 3.97
N GLU A 334 4.47 27.34 2.96
CA GLU A 334 5.02 27.10 1.61
C GLU A 334 6.55 27.02 1.59
N GLU A 335 7.23 27.71 2.47
CA GLU A 335 8.69 27.69 2.52
C GLU A 335 9.19 26.39 3.13
N ILE A 336 8.57 25.91 4.20
CA ILE A 336 8.83 24.58 4.79
C ILE A 336 8.47 23.49 3.77
N ALA A 337 7.31 23.59 3.12
CA ALA A 337 6.90 22.64 2.08
C ALA A 337 7.91 22.58 0.92
N ARG A 338 8.46 23.74 0.53
CA ARG A 338 9.46 23.85 -0.55
C ARG A 338 10.81 23.26 -0.15
N GLN A 339 11.29 23.54 1.07
CA GLN A 339 12.54 23.01 1.60
C GLN A 339 12.49 21.49 1.86
N MET A 340 11.33 20.97 2.26
CA MET A 340 11.13 19.52 2.50
C MET A 340 10.70 18.76 1.24
N LYS A 341 10.46 19.45 0.12
CA LYS A 341 10.05 18.84 -1.14
C LYS A 341 11.14 17.91 -1.67
N GLY A 342 10.86 16.60 -1.60
CA GLY A 342 11.76 15.56 -2.10
C GLY A 342 12.65 14.89 -1.04
N SER A 343 12.88 15.49 0.13
CA SER A 343 13.72 14.89 1.18
C SER A 343 12.92 14.24 2.31
N GLY A 344 11.76 14.80 2.68
CA GLY A 344 10.98 14.33 3.84
C GLY A 344 11.75 14.45 5.16
N ILE A 345 11.33 13.66 6.16
CA ILE A 345 12.01 13.55 7.47
C ILE A 345 13.02 12.40 7.41
N GLY A 346 14.31 12.73 7.56
CA GLY A 346 15.40 11.77 7.51
C GLY A 346 15.65 11.19 6.13
N THR A 347 16.79 10.54 5.96
CA THR A 347 17.14 9.82 4.73
C THR A 347 16.61 8.39 4.79
N PRO A 348 16.46 7.68 3.67
CA PRO A 348 16.09 6.26 3.65
C PRO A 348 16.94 5.42 4.61
N ALA A 349 18.24 5.68 4.65
CA ALA A 349 19.18 4.94 5.50
C ALA A 349 18.99 5.19 7.01
N THR A 350 18.44 6.33 7.41
CA THR A 350 18.33 6.74 8.82
C THR A 350 16.93 6.56 9.41
N ARG A 351 15.87 6.52 8.59
CA ARG A 351 14.47 6.44 9.06
C ARG A 351 14.22 5.25 9.99
N ALA A 352 14.73 4.06 9.63
CA ALA A 352 14.57 2.86 10.46
C ALA A 352 15.19 3.05 11.85
N ALA A 353 16.43 3.57 11.91
CA ALA A 353 17.11 3.83 13.16
C ALA A 353 16.39 4.88 14.03
N ILE A 354 15.75 5.87 13.41
CA ILE A 354 14.96 6.89 14.11
C ILE A 354 13.75 6.24 14.78
N ILE A 355 13.01 5.37 14.07
CA ILE A 355 11.87 4.64 14.61
C ILE A 355 12.32 3.78 15.81
N GLU A 356 13.38 3.00 15.64
CA GLU A 356 13.92 2.18 16.74
C GLU A 356 14.38 3.03 17.93
N ARG A 357 14.99 4.20 17.67
CA ARG A 357 15.41 5.11 18.73
C ARG A 357 14.22 5.64 19.55
N LEU A 358 13.09 6.00 18.89
CA LEU A 358 11.89 6.42 19.61
C LEU A 358 11.33 5.32 20.50
N ILE A 359 11.46 4.06 20.10
CA ILE A 359 11.04 2.90 20.91
C ILE A 359 12.02 2.69 22.07
N GLN A 360 13.33 2.73 21.82
CA GLN A 360 14.37 2.53 22.85
C GLN A 360 14.31 3.58 23.97
N VAL A 361 14.04 4.84 23.62
CA VAL A 361 13.92 5.92 24.62
C VAL A 361 12.53 5.98 25.27
N GLY A 362 11.62 5.07 24.91
CA GLY A 362 10.30 4.97 25.52
C GLY A 362 9.30 6.04 25.09
N TYR A 363 9.49 6.70 23.94
CA TYR A 363 8.46 7.59 23.37
C TYR A 363 7.41 6.84 22.57
N ALA A 364 7.77 5.72 22.00
CA ALA A 364 6.88 4.84 21.27
C ALA A 364 7.04 3.40 21.75
N ILE A 365 6.00 2.59 21.53
CA ILE A 365 6.04 1.14 21.75
C ILE A 365 5.61 0.43 20.48
N ARG A 366 6.12 -0.78 20.26
CA ARG A 366 5.66 -1.65 19.18
C ARG A 366 4.77 -2.74 19.74
N LYS A 367 3.50 -2.76 19.30
CA LYS A 367 2.54 -3.81 19.63
C LYS A 367 2.19 -4.59 18.37
N GLY A 368 2.76 -5.78 18.20
CA GLY A 368 2.69 -6.52 16.94
C GLY A 368 3.33 -5.74 15.79
N LYS A 369 2.57 -5.44 14.73
CA LYS A 369 3.03 -4.63 13.59
C LYS A 369 2.86 -3.12 13.78
N THR A 370 2.23 -2.68 14.87
CA THR A 370 1.80 -1.29 15.07
C THR A 370 2.77 -0.53 15.95
N CYS A 371 3.14 0.69 15.55
CA CYS A 371 3.90 1.64 16.34
C CYS A 371 2.94 2.60 17.04
N LEU A 372 2.93 2.58 18.36
CA LEU A 372 2.05 3.35 19.21
C LEU A 372 2.85 4.39 19.99
N LEU A 373 2.23 5.54 20.26
CA LEU A 373 2.77 6.47 21.24
C LEU A 373 2.74 5.80 22.63
N TYR A 374 3.88 5.80 23.31
CA TYR A 374 3.91 5.33 24.70
C TYR A 374 3.28 6.41 25.61
N THR A 375 2.17 6.05 26.25
CA THR A 375 1.59 6.84 27.32
C THR A 375 1.74 6.05 28.59
N SER A 376 2.48 6.58 29.55
CA SER A 376 2.42 6.06 30.92
C SER A 376 0.94 6.05 31.34
N PRO A 377 0.41 4.96 31.89
CA PRO A 377 -0.97 4.97 32.39
C PRO A 377 -1.11 6.10 33.40
N SER A 378 -2.12 6.95 33.17
CA SER A 378 -2.44 8.03 34.11
C SER A 378 -2.67 7.44 35.50
N PRO A 379 -2.31 8.14 36.57
CA PRO A 379 -2.68 7.70 37.92
C PRO A 379 -4.19 7.45 38.12
N ARG A 380 -5.04 8.01 37.20
CA ARG A 380 -6.49 7.76 37.18
C ARG A 380 -6.84 6.40 36.60
N ASP A 381 -6.08 5.87 35.65
CA ASP A 381 -6.36 4.56 35.01
C ASP A 381 -6.03 3.40 35.94
N LYS A 382 -5.17 3.61 36.94
CA LYS A 382 -4.83 2.62 37.96
C LYS A 382 -5.91 2.48 39.06
N ARG A 383 -6.96 3.30 39.07
CA ARG A 383 -8.05 3.22 40.07
C ARG A 383 -9.29 2.48 39.55
N GLN A 384 -9.27 1.96 38.33
CA GLN A 384 -10.39 1.22 37.73
C GLN A 384 -10.07 -0.24 37.39
N SER A 385 -8.94 -0.78 37.87
CA SER A 385 -8.60 -2.21 37.78
C SER A 385 -8.59 -2.86 39.15
#